data_e8469afa841de06be85c53418328a524
#
_entry.id   e8469afa841de06be85c53418328a524
#
_cell.length_a   1.000
_cell.length_b   1.000
_cell.length_c   1.000
_cell.angle_alpha   90.00
_cell.angle_beta   90.00
_cell.angle_gamma   90.00
#
_symmetry.space_group_name_H-M   'P 1'
#
loop_
_entity.id
_entity.type
_entity.pdbx_description
1 polymer ?
#
loop_
_entity_poly.entity_id
_entity_poly.type
_entity_poly.pdbx_seq_one_letter_code
_entity_poly.pdbx_strand_id
1 'polypeptide(L)'
;GDGGSGAVAAKKAMQICIEKAKKTGIAAVGVNNSGNIIAPAVFVLDAADAGLIGYCSSNIQALMAPEGGKSRSLGTNPIAYAAPSATGIPFLFDMSCSTAAAAKIVVAARQGSEVQPGLIQDRDGNPTTNPNDFMGLDNNGMFSDGGGTVLPTGGPKGYGMAMVVDTLCGVLTGANFGADLQLTNAKESKPGHFMWVIDVEQFMNREEFEARMDARATGVKNSDRKPGVDEILIPGERGIRLKNESIARGTVR
;
A
#
# COMPACT_ATOMS: atom_id res chain seq x y z
N GLY A 1 -5.02 -18.95 -1.44
CA GLY A 1 -4.07 -18.56 -2.50
C GLY A 1 -3.15 -19.71 -2.96
N ASP A 2 -3.22 -20.85 -2.31
CA ASP A 2 -2.48 -22.09 -2.65
C ASP A 2 -0.96 -21.91 -2.83
N GLY A 3 -0.38 -20.92 -2.16
CA GLY A 3 1.03 -20.54 -2.32
C GLY A 3 1.38 -19.93 -3.68
N GLY A 4 0.37 -19.56 -4.47
CA GLY A 4 0.53 -18.96 -5.79
C GLY A 4 0.82 -17.45 -5.77
N SER A 5 0.80 -16.84 -6.96
CA SER A 5 1.01 -15.40 -7.12
C SER A 5 -0.04 -14.59 -6.37
N GLY A 6 0.41 -13.71 -5.47
CA GLY A 6 -0.48 -12.83 -4.70
C GLY A 6 -1.31 -11.90 -5.60
N ALA A 7 -0.74 -11.44 -6.71
CA ALA A 7 -1.47 -10.61 -7.66
C ALA A 7 -2.67 -11.34 -8.30
N VAL A 8 -2.52 -12.62 -8.65
CA VAL A 8 -3.60 -13.44 -9.21
C VAL A 8 -4.68 -13.69 -8.16
N ALA A 9 -4.29 -14.07 -6.95
CA ALA A 9 -5.21 -14.31 -5.84
C ALA A 9 -5.98 -13.04 -5.47
N ALA A 10 -5.29 -11.89 -5.37
CA ALA A 10 -5.90 -10.61 -5.05
C ALA A 10 -6.87 -10.13 -6.13
N LYS A 11 -6.52 -10.29 -7.43
CA LYS A 11 -7.44 -9.96 -8.54
C LYS A 11 -8.72 -10.76 -8.45
N LYS A 12 -8.62 -12.07 -8.22
CA LYS A 12 -9.81 -12.94 -8.07
C LYS A 12 -10.63 -12.58 -6.83
N ALA A 13 -9.96 -12.30 -5.71
CA ALA A 13 -10.62 -11.90 -4.47
C ALA A 13 -11.39 -10.58 -4.64
N MET A 14 -10.80 -9.58 -5.30
CA MET A 14 -11.47 -8.32 -5.57
C MET A 14 -12.68 -8.50 -6.48
N GLN A 15 -12.58 -9.31 -7.53
CA GLN A 15 -13.74 -9.65 -8.40
C GLN A 15 -14.88 -10.27 -7.59
N ILE A 16 -14.57 -11.25 -6.75
CA ILE A 16 -15.59 -11.88 -5.87
C ILE A 16 -16.18 -10.84 -4.92
N CYS A 17 -15.36 -9.94 -4.37
CA CYS A 17 -15.81 -8.89 -3.46
C CYS A 17 -16.78 -7.93 -4.15
N ILE A 18 -16.47 -7.48 -5.37
CA ILE A 18 -17.31 -6.63 -6.21
C ILE A 18 -18.65 -7.32 -6.52
N GLU A 19 -18.63 -8.59 -6.98
CA GLU A 19 -19.83 -9.36 -7.29
C GLU A 19 -20.76 -9.54 -6.09
N LYS A 20 -20.17 -9.74 -4.90
CA LYS A 20 -20.94 -9.85 -3.64
C LYS A 20 -21.50 -8.49 -3.23
N ALA A 21 -20.69 -7.43 -3.25
CA ALA A 21 -21.11 -6.09 -2.83
C ALA A 21 -22.31 -5.58 -3.66
N LYS A 22 -22.32 -5.83 -4.97
CA LYS A 22 -23.47 -5.52 -5.84
C LYS A 22 -24.77 -6.20 -5.43
N LYS A 23 -24.71 -7.30 -4.68
CA LYS A 23 -25.89 -8.04 -4.20
C LYS A 23 -26.30 -7.67 -2.77
N THR A 24 -25.33 -7.30 -1.95
CA THR A 24 -25.52 -7.17 -0.50
C THR A 24 -25.23 -5.75 0.03
N GLY A 25 -24.79 -4.83 -0.86
CA GLY A 25 -24.43 -3.46 -0.50
C GLY A 25 -23.00 -3.32 0.03
N ILE A 26 -22.50 -4.29 0.75
CA ILE A 26 -21.13 -4.37 1.26
C ILE A 26 -20.67 -5.82 1.27
N ALA A 27 -19.41 -6.04 0.95
CA ALA A 27 -18.79 -7.35 1.06
C ALA A 27 -17.33 -7.24 1.51
N ALA A 28 -16.86 -8.32 2.15
CA ALA A 28 -15.46 -8.49 2.48
C ALA A 28 -14.97 -9.87 2.02
N VAL A 29 -13.68 -9.94 1.64
CA VAL A 29 -13.00 -11.18 1.23
C VAL A 29 -11.61 -11.19 1.83
N GLY A 30 -11.30 -12.27 2.55
CA GLY A 30 -9.95 -12.58 3.02
C GLY A 30 -9.25 -13.60 2.13
N VAL A 31 -7.95 -13.47 1.97
CA VAL A 31 -7.08 -14.42 1.25
C VAL A 31 -5.96 -14.84 2.18
N ASN A 32 -5.72 -16.14 2.31
CA ASN A 32 -4.58 -16.69 3.03
C ASN A 32 -3.69 -17.52 2.10
N ASN A 33 -2.54 -17.96 2.61
CA ASN A 33 -1.58 -18.80 1.89
C ASN A 33 -1.29 -18.24 0.48
N SER A 34 -0.89 -16.97 0.41
CA SER A 34 -0.70 -16.22 -0.83
C SER A 34 0.77 -15.77 -0.97
N GLY A 35 1.11 -15.18 -2.10
CA GLY A 35 2.36 -14.46 -2.33
C GLY A 35 2.18 -12.94 -2.19
N ASN A 36 3.23 -12.17 -2.46
CA ASN A 36 3.18 -10.70 -2.45
C ASN A 36 2.23 -10.18 -3.54
N ILE A 37 1.39 -9.18 -3.19
CA ILE A 37 0.44 -8.56 -4.13
C ILE A 37 1.03 -7.40 -4.94
N ILE A 38 2.23 -6.96 -4.61
CA ILE A 38 3.01 -5.90 -5.29
C ILE A 38 2.39 -4.51 -5.08
N ALA A 39 1.27 -4.19 -5.71
CA ALA A 39 0.64 -2.87 -5.70
C ALA A 39 -0.87 -2.98 -5.45
N PRO A 40 -1.35 -2.75 -4.22
CA PRO A 40 -2.78 -2.84 -3.88
C PRO A 40 -3.67 -1.89 -4.70
N ALA A 41 -3.13 -0.75 -5.15
CA ALA A 41 -3.83 0.21 -6.01
C ALA A 41 -4.54 -0.43 -7.21
N VAL A 42 -3.90 -1.41 -7.85
CA VAL A 42 -4.44 -2.06 -9.07
C VAL A 42 -5.78 -2.71 -8.81
N PHE A 43 -5.97 -3.29 -7.63
CA PHE A 43 -7.19 -4.03 -7.30
C PHE A 43 -8.33 -3.10 -6.88
N VAL A 44 -8.04 -2.03 -6.13
CA VAL A 44 -9.08 -1.07 -5.72
C VAL A 44 -9.59 -0.23 -6.89
N LEU A 45 -8.77 -0.03 -7.93
CA LEU A 45 -9.21 0.61 -9.17
C LEU A 45 -10.28 -0.21 -9.89
N ASP A 46 -10.24 -1.55 -9.84
CA ASP A 46 -11.31 -2.39 -10.40
C ASP A 46 -12.68 -2.10 -9.75
N ALA A 47 -12.69 -1.86 -8.43
CA ALA A 47 -13.91 -1.49 -7.72
C ALA A 47 -14.40 -0.09 -8.13
N ALA A 48 -13.49 0.89 -8.21
CA ALA A 48 -13.83 2.25 -8.64
C ALA A 48 -14.33 2.29 -10.09
N ASP A 49 -13.71 1.54 -11.01
CA ASP A 49 -14.15 1.39 -12.40
C ASP A 49 -15.55 0.75 -12.49
N ALA A 50 -15.89 -0.12 -11.53
CA ALA A 50 -17.23 -0.70 -11.41
C ALA A 50 -18.26 0.23 -10.73
N GLY A 51 -17.88 1.46 -10.32
CA GLY A 51 -18.71 2.43 -9.65
C GLY A 51 -18.86 2.21 -8.13
N LEU A 52 -17.94 1.47 -7.53
CA LEU A 52 -17.97 1.05 -6.13
C LEU A 52 -16.77 1.64 -5.37
N ILE A 53 -16.88 1.73 -4.06
CA ILE A 53 -15.71 2.04 -3.21
C ILE A 53 -14.98 0.74 -2.92
N GLY A 54 -13.66 0.71 -3.15
CA GLY A 54 -12.80 -0.43 -2.87
C GLY A 54 -11.71 -0.17 -1.86
N TYR A 55 -11.43 -1.16 -1.03
CA TYR A 55 -10.31 -1.22 -0.12
C TYR A 55 -9.53 -2.51 -0.32
N CYS A 56 -8.22 -2.43 -0.22
CA CYS A 56 -7.33 -3.58 -0.24
C CYS A 56 -6.17 -3.36 0.72
N SER A 57 -5.83 -4.36 1.49
CA SER A 57 -4.64 -4.40 2.32
C SER A 57 -3.93 -5.74 2.22
N SER A 58 -2.66 -5.75 2.53
CA SER A 58 -1.84 -6.96 2.59
C SER A 58 -0.82 -6.83 3.70
N ASN A 59 -0.63 -7.88 4.47
CA ASN A 59 0.56 -7.94 5.29
C ASN A 59 1.72 -8.51 4.46
N ILE A 60 2.94 -8.18 4.87
CA ILE A 60 4.16 -8.62 4.20
C ILE A 60 5.26 -8.91 5.23
N GLN A 61 6.42 -9.30 4.76
CA GLN A 61 7.58 -9.62 5.61
C GLN A 61 7.85 -8.51 6.63
N ALA A 62 8.25 -8.92 7.84
CA ALA A 62 8.60 -8.02 8.93
C ALA A 62 9.86 -7.21 8.58
N LEU A 63 9.69 -5.94 8.30
CA LEU A 63 10.74 -4.97 7.93
C LEU A 63 10.70 -3.71 8.80
N MET A 64 9.63 -3.54 9.59
CA MET A 64 9.37 -2.38 10.41
C MET A 64 9.42 -2.74 11.89
N ALA A 65 10.01 -1.87 12.69
CA ALA A 65 9.91 -1.95 14.14
C ALA A 65 8.58 -1.33 14.62
N PRO A 66 8.04 -1.78 15.76
CA PRO A 66 6.96 -1.06 16.42
C PRO A 66 7.47 0.29 16.96
N GLU A 67 6.58 1.20 17.26
CA GLU A 67 6.95 2.44 17.93
C GLU A 67 7.70 2.17 19.24
N GLY A 68 8.87 2.79 19.43
CA GLY A 68 9.75 2.54 20.58
C GLY A 68 10.56 1.25 20.49
N GLY A 69 10.43 0.45 19.43
CA GLY A 69 11.17 -0.78 19.23
C GLY A 69 12.33 -0.65 18.25
N LYS A 70 13.19 -1.67 18.19
CA LYS A 70 14.28 -1.76 17.22
C LYS A 70 14.27 -3.06 16.39
N SER A 71 13.46 -4.02 16.76
CA SER A 71 13.39 -5.32 16.09
C SER A 71 12.29 -5.35 15.03
N ARG A 72 12.55 -6.02 13.92
CA ARG A 72 11.57 -6.27 12.86
C ARG A 72 10.45 -7.17 13.37
N SER A 73 9.28 -6.62 13.60
CA SER A 73 8.12 -7.36 14.09
C SER A 73 6.85 -7.11 13.30
N LEU A 74 6.87 -6.16 12.36
CA LEU A 74 5.75 -5.79 11.51
C LEU A 74 6.20 -5.64 10.07
N GLY A 75 5.34 -6.00 9.13
CA GLY A 75 5.50 -5.63 7.74
C GLY A 75 5.25 -4.13 7.52
N THR A 76 5.64 -3.62 6.36
CA THR A 76 5.27 -2.26 5.93
C THR A 76 3.79 -2.15 5.55
N ASN A 77 3.10 -3.25 5.49
CA ASN A 77 1.66 -3.49 5.49
C ASN A 77 0.87 -2.45 4.67
N PRO A 78 0.89 -2.53 3.33
CA PRO A 78 0.27 -1.53 2.47
C PRO A 78 -1.26 -1.55 2.57
N ILE A 79 -1.82 -0.35 2.41
CA ILE A 79 -3.26 -0.08 2.37
C ILE A 79 -3.57 0.68 1.09
N ALA A 80 -4.57 0.26 0.34
CA ALA A 80 -5.12 1.02 -0.77
C ALA A 80 -6.63 1.19 -0.64
N TYR A 81 -7.10 2.31 -1.14
CA TYR A 81 -8.51 2.70 -1.20
C TYR A 81 -8.78 3.44 -2.50
N ALA A 82 -9.89 3.16 -3.17
CA ALA A 82 -10.33 3.94 -4.30
C ALA A 82 -11.84 4.19 -4.24
N ALA A 83 -12.24 5.34 -4.77
CA ALA A 83 -13.64 5.73 -4.92
C ALA A 83 -13.87 6.32 -6.31
N PRO A 84 -15.03 6.07 -6.96
CA PRO A 84 -15.33 6.59 -8.29
C PRO A 84 -15.51 8.12 -8.27
N SER A 85 -15.38 8.74 -9.44
CA SER A 85 -15.46 10.18 -9.68
C SER A 85 -16.03 10.42 -11.07
N ALA A 86 -16.85 11.46 -11.26
CA ALA A 86 -17.46 11.79 -12.53
C ALA A 86 -16.44 12.26 -13.58
N THR A 87 -15.28 12.79 -13.16
CA THR A 87 -14.20 13.18 -14.07
C THR A 87 -13.46 12.01 -14.69
N GLY A 88 -13.73 10.77 -14.26
CA GLY A 88 -13.01 9.58 -14.67
C GLY A 88 -11.61 9.44 -14.05
N ILE A 89 -11.23 10.35 -13.15
CA ILE A 89 -10.01 10.25 -12.34
C ILE A 89 -10.44 9.85 -10.93
N PRO A 90 -10.43 8.55 -10.58
CA PRO A 90 -10.87 8.11 -9.27
C PRO A 90 -9.98 8.68 -8.15
N PHE A 91 -10.56 8.93 -6.98
CA PHE A 91 -9.75 9.11 -5.80
C PHE A 91 -9.02 7.80 -5.52
N LEU A 92 -7.69 7.84 -5.48
CA LEU A 92 -6.86 6.67 -5.25
C LEU A 92 -5.83 6.97 -4.17
N PHE A 93 -5.93 6.26 -3.06
CA PHE A 93 -4.97 6.30 -1.97
C PHE A 93 -4.27 4.94 -1.90
N ASP A 94 -2.93 4.93 -1.95
CA ASP A 94 -2.11 3.72 -1.80
C ASP A 94 -0.82 4.09 -1.07
N MET A 95 -0.62 3.50 0.09
CA MET A 95 0.56 3.74 0.90
C MET A 95 0.96 2.51 1.72
N SER A 96 2.25 2.43 2.06
CA SER A 96 2.71 1.58 3.18
C SER A 96 2.43 2.25 4.53
N CYS A 97 2.30 1.47 5.60
CA CYS A 97 2.24 1.99 6.97
C CYS A 97 3.60 2.49 7.49
N SER A 98 4.67 2.32 6.70
CA SER A 98 6.02 2.80 6.99
C SER A 98 6.30 4.16 6.35
N THR A 99 7.32 4.86 6.85
CA THR A 99 7.81 6.15 6.33
C THR A 99 8.27 6.08 4.88
N ALA A 100 8.74 4.92 4.45
CA ALA A 100 9.15 4.65 3.07
C ALA A 100 8.88 3.20 2.69
N ALA A 101 8.63 2.95 1.40
CA ALA A 101 8.64 1.59 0.87
C ALA A 101 10.08 1.05 0.88
N ALA A 102 10.27 -0.20 1.31
CA ALA A 102 11.59 -0.85 1.36
C ALA A 102 12.33 -0.79 0.02
N ALA A 103 11.61 -0.94 -1.10
CA ALA A 103 12.20 -0.86 -2.43
C ALA A 103 12.88 0.49 -2.71
N LYS A 104 12.38 1.62 -2.19
CA LYS A 104 13.01 2.94 -2.36
C LYS A 104 14.35 3.01 -1.64
N ILE A 105 14.47 2.38 -0.48
CA ILE A 105 15.72 2.34 0.28
C ILE A 105 16.75 1.48 -0.46
N VAL A 106 16.34 0.33 -1.00
CA VAL A 106 17.22 -0.52 -1.83
C VAL A 106 17.68 0.20 -3.10
N VAL A 107 16.81 1.00 -3.73
CA VAL A 107 17.20 1.82 -4.90
C VAL A 107 18.24 2.85 -4.50
N ALA A 108 18.07 3.55 -3.37
CA ALA A 108 19.07 4.50 -2.85
C ALA A 108 20.43 3.81 -2.60
N ALA A 109 20.43 2.61 -2.00
CA ALA A 109 21.65 1.83 -1.81
C ALA A 109 22.37 1.53 -3.13
N ARG A 110 21.62 1.10 -4.17
CA ARG A 110 22.18 0.82 -5.50
C ARG A 110 22.71 2.05 -6.21
N GLN A 111 22.18 3.22 -5.91
CA GLN A 111 22.63 4.51 -6.46
C GLN A 111 23.77 5.12 -5.65
N GLY A 112 24.18 4.50 -4.53
CA GLY A 112 25.18 5.05 -3.62
C GLY A 112 24.73 6.35 -2.95
N SER A 113 23.43 6.57 -2.81
CA SER A 113 22.84 7.77 -2.21
C SER A 113 22.28 7.50 -0.82
N GLU A 114 22.32 8.50 0.04
CA GLU A 114 21.65 8.45 1.33
C GLU A 114 20.12 8.55 1.17
N VAL A 115 19.38 8.07 2.17
CA VAL A 115 17.95 8.32 2.32
C VAL A 115 17.72 9.54 3.22
N GLN A 116 16.52 10.08 3.18
CA GLN A 116 16.15 11.21 4.03
C GLN A 116 16.20 10.80 5.51
N PRO A 117 16.59 11.71 6.43
CA PRO A 117 16.51 11.47 7.87
C PRO A 117 15.09 11.08 8.31
N GLY A 118 15.00 10.18 9.30
CA GLY A 118 13.72 9.75 9.87
C GLY A 118 12.99 8.67 9.09
N LEU A 119 13.63 8.04 8.08
CA LEU A 119 13.03 6.92 7.35
C LEU A 119 13.39 5.55 7.94
N ILE A 120 14.62 5.41 8.43
CA ILE A 120 15.17 4.14 8.89
C ILE A 120 15.98 4.31 10.18
N GLN A 121 16.16 3.20 10.86
CA GLN A 121 17.11 3.04 11.97
C GLN A 121 18.01 1.83 11.71
N ASP A 122 19.22 1.85 12.29
CA ASP A 122 20.15 0.72 12.26
C ASP A 122 19.68 -0.45 13.15
N ARG A 123 20.47 -1.52 13.21
CA ARG A 123 20.19 -2.70 14.04
C ARG A 123 20.13 -2.41 15.55
N ASP A 124 20.78 -1.33 15.98
CA ASP A 124 20.83 -0.93 17.38
C ASP A 124 19.71 0.04 17.76
N GLY A 125 18.93 0.50 16.76
CA GLY A 125 17.80 1.40 16.93
C GLY A 125 18.19 2.88 16.81
N ASN A 126 19.39 3.20 16.34
CA ASN A 126 19.82 4.58 16.13
C ASN A 126 19.32 5.07 14.76
N PRO A 127 18.85 6.31 14.65
CA PRO A 127 18.50 6.90 13.36
C PRO A 127 19.72 6.89 12.40
N THR A 128 19.50 6.50 11.15
CA THR A 128 20.54 6.50 10.11
C THR A 128 19.98 6.99 8.77
N THR A 129 20.87 7.52 7.91
CA THR A 129 20.57 7.86 6.52
C THR A 129 21.24 6.90 5.54
N ASN A 130 22.10 6.00 6.05
CA ASN A 130 22.77 5.00 5.23
C ASN A 130 21.82 3.84 4.90
N PRO A 131 21.40 3.66 3.63
CA PRO A 131 20.46 2.61 3.26
C PRO A 131 21.00 1.19 3.51
N ASN A 132 22.32 1.00 3.56
CA ASN A 132 22.94 -0.30 3.81
C ASN A 132 22.73 -0.77 5.26
N ASP A 133 22.45 0.11 6.20
CA ASP A 133 22.10 -0.27 7.57
C ASP A 133 20.74 -0.99 7.65
N PHE A 134 19.86 -0.75 6.68
CA PHE A 134 18.58 -1.45 6.54
C PHE A 134 18.68 -2.65 5.59
N MET A 135 18.80 -2.38 4.31
CA MET A 135 18.91 -3.37 3.22
C MET A 135 19.66 -2.73 2.06
N GLY A 136 20.80 -3.27 1.70
CA GLY A 136 21.65 -2.68 0.69
C GLY A 136 22.45 -3.69 -0.11
N LEU A 137 23.66 -3.26 -0.48
CA LEU A 137 24.63 -4.09 -1.18
C LEU A 137 25.88 -4.24 -0.34
N ASP A 138 26.49 -5.41 -0.34
CA ASP A 138 27.82 -5.64 0.21
C ASP A 138 28.92 -5.08 -0.72
N ASN A 139 30.18 -5.22 -0.30
CA ASN A 139 31.33 -4.75 -1.07
C ASN A 139 31.48 -5.43 -2.45
N ASN A 140 30.77 -6.53 -2.70
CA ASN A 140 30.76 -7.25 -3.96
C ASN A 140 29.53 -6.91 -4.82
N GLY A 141 28.69 -5.97 -4.38
CA GLY A 141 27.44 -5.60 -5.05
C GLY A 141 26.32 -6.63 -4.87
N MET A 142 26.47 -7.58 -3.96
CA MET A 142 25.44 -8.57 -3.62
C MET A 142 24.49 -7.99 -2.57
N PHE A 143 23.25 -8.47 -2.62
CA PHE A 143 22.24 -8.08 -1.62
C PHE A 143 22.72 -8.40 -0.19
N SER A 144 22.67 -7.41 0.67
CA SER A 144 23.06 -7.51 2.07
C SER A 144 21.94 -6.99 2.98
N ASP A 145 21.66 -7.75 4.03
CA ASP A 145 20.72 -7.34 5.07
C ASP A 145 21.50 -6.64 6.21
N GLY A 146 21.33 -5.32 6.34
CA GLY A 146 21.95 -4.53 7.42
C GLY A 146 21.35 -4.78 8.80
N GLY A 147 20.18 -5.42 8.86
CA GLY A 147 19.49 -5.76 10.11
C GLY A 147 18.71 -4.59 10.74
N GLY A 148 18.79 -3.39 10.18
CA GLY A 148 18.00 -2.25 10.60
C GLY A 148 16.52 -2.35 10.16
N THR A 149 15.73 -1.33 10.47
CA THR A 149 14.28 -1.31 10.22
C THR A 149 13.83 -0.01 9.57
N VAL A 150 12.75 -0.07 8.79
CA VAL A 150 12.00 1.14 8.45
C VAL A 150 11.19 1.59 9.66
N LEU A 151 10.91 2.89 9.74
CA LEU A 151 10.10 3.47 10.80
C LEU A 151 8.62 3.52 10.40
N PRO A 152 7.68 3.47 11.34
CA PRO A 152 6.26 3.65 11.05
C PRO A 152 5.95 5.10 10.67
N THR A 153 5.07 5.31 9.70
CA THR A 153 4.68 6.65 9.25
C THR A 153 3.94 7.41 10.36
N GLY A 154 4.44 8.59 10.73
CA GLY A 154 3.88 9.36 11.84
C GLY A 154 3.96 8.65 13.19
N GLY A 155 4.97 7.79 13.39
CA GLY A 155 5.21 7.09 14.65
C GLY A 155 4.06 6.16 15.03
N PRO A 156 3.37 6.41 16.18
CA PRO A 156 2.30 5.55 16.68
C PRO A 156 1.13 5.38 15.71
N LYS A 157 0.92 6.32 14.78
CA LYS A 157 -0.17 6.25 13.78
C LYS A 157 0.08 5.13 12.78
N GLY A 158 1.25 5.12 12.13
CA GLY A 158 1.64 4.06 11.18
C GLY A 158 1.79 2.71 11.86
N TYR A 159 2.32 2.69 13.08
CA TYR A 159 2.35 1.49 13.92
C TYR A 159 0.95 0.91 14.13
N GLY A 160 0.00 1.73 14.58
CA GLY A 160 -1.39 1.29 14.78
C GLY A 160 -2.05 0.79 13.50
N MET A 161 -1.86 1.49 12.37
CA MET A 161 -2.37 1.04 11.06
C MET A 161 -1.77 -0.32 10.65
N ALA A 162 -0.47 -0.53 10.83
CA ALA A 162 0.17 -1.80 10.51
C ALA A 162 -0.38 -2.96 11.34
N MET A 163 -0.68 -2.73 12.63
CA MET A 163 -1.34 -3.71 13.49
C MET A 163 -2.75 -4.05 13.02
N VAL A 164 -3.53 -3.07 12.55
CA VAL A 164 -4.85 -3.31 11.95
C VAL A 164 -4.72 -4.18 10.70
N VAL A 165 -3.75 -3.89 9.83
CA VAL A 165 -3.52 -4.70 8.63
C VAL A 165 -3.11 -6.13 8.98
N ASP A 166 -2.20 -6.33 9.95
CA ASP A 166 -1.84 -7.68 10.41
C ASP A 166 -3.03 -8.44 11.01
N THR A 167 -3.89 -7.73 11.74
CA THR A 167 -5.13 -8.32 12.27
C THR A 167 -6.06 -8.79 11.15
N LEU A 168 -6.30 -7.95 10.15
CA LEU A 168 -7.21 -8.28 9.05
C LEU A 168 -6.62 -9.31 8.09
N CYS A 169 -5.36 -9.13 7.69
CA CYS A 169 -4.73 -9.95 6.67
C CYS A 169 -4.12 -11.25 7.22
N GLY A 170 -3.60 -11.21 8.43
CA GLY A 170 -2.99 -12.36 9.10
C GLY A 170 -3.96 -13.10 10.00
N VAL A 171 -4.29 -12.49 11.16
CA VAL A 171 -5.05 -13.15 12.21
C VAL A 171 -6.44 -13.59 11.73
N LEU A 172 -7.21 -12.67 11.13
CA LEU A 172 -8.58 -12.95 10.66
C LEU A 172 -8.63 -13.97 9.54
N THR A 173 -7.68 -13.95 8.61
CA THR A 173 -7.66 -14.87 7.45
C THR A 173 -7.02 -16.21 7.76
N GLY A 174 -6.34 -16.37 8.91
CA GLY A 174 -5.54 -17.54 9.24
C GLY A 174 -4.21 -17.62 8.47
N ALA A 175 -3.72 -16.48 7.95
CA ALA A 175 -2.39 -16.37 7.35
C ALA A 175 -1.33 -16.07 8.42
N ASN A 176 -0.06 -16.14 8.03
CA ASN A 176 1.03 -15.71 8.91
C ASN A 176 0.97 -14.20 9.15
N PHE A 177 1.55 -13.72 10.26
CA PHE A 177 1.61 -12.31 10.62
C PHE A 177 2.88 -11.96 11.38
N GLY A 178 3.21 -10.69 11.45
CA GLY A 178 4.35 -10.19 12.22
C GLY A 178 5.67 -10.87 11.83
N ALA A 179 6.42 -11.32 12.82
CA ALA A 179 7.73 -11.95 12.64
C ALA A 179 7.68 -13.32 11.96
N ASP A 180 6.51 -13.97 11.89
CA ASP A 180 6.37 -15.25 11.17
C ASP A 180 6.39 -15.08 9.64
N LEU A 181 6.26 -13.83 9.15
CA LEU A 181 6.45 -13.51 7.74
C LEU A 181 7.94 -13.35 7.42
N GLN A 182 8.60 -14.43 7.07
CA GLN A 182 10.04 -14.51 6.88
C GLN A 182 10.50 -13.92 5.54
N LEU A 183 11.63 -13.18 5.56
CA LEU A 183 12.31 -12.66 4.37
C LEU A 183 12.95 -13.74 3.51
N THR A 184 13.48 -14.77 4.16
CA THR A 184 14.38 -15.75 3.56
C THR A 184 13.69 -16.92 2.89
N ASN A 185 12.41 -17.15 3.19
CA ASN A 185 11.64 -18.25 2.61
C ASN A 185 10.25 -17.80 2.12
N ALA A 186 10.20 -17.36 0.86
CA ALA A 186 8.95 -16.90 0.24
C ALA A 186 7.84 -17.97 0.25
N LYS A 187 8.18 -19.28 0.25
CA LYS A 187 7.20 -20.37 0.30
C LYS A 187 6.59 -20.55 1.70
N GLU A 188 7.31 -20.16 2.74
CA GLU A 188 6.87 -20.26 4.13
C GLU A 188 6.26 -18.94 4.64
N SER A 189 6.53 -17.83 3.97
CA SER A 189 6.04 -16.51 4.36
C SER A 189 4.50 -16.43 4.42
N LYS A 190 3.80 -16.97 3.43
CA LYS A 190 2.33 -17.12 3.38
C LYS A 190 1.56 -15.88 3.88
N PRO A 191 1.79 -14.70 3.29
CA PRO A 191 1.03 -13.51 3.64
C PRO A 191 -0.45 -13.68 3.32
N GLY A 192 -1.26 -12.84 3.96
CA GLY A 192 -2.68 -12.72 3.68
C GLY A 192 -3.04 -11.37 3.05
N HIS A 193 -4.24 -11.31 2.49
CA HIS A 193 -4.82 -10.09 1.97
C HIS A 193 -6.24 -9.94 2.50
N PHE A 194 -6.67 -8.70 2.66
CA PHE A 194 -8.03 -8.41 3.05
C PHE A 194 -8.58 -7.29 2.19
N MET A 195 -9.79 -7.49 1.69
CA MET A 195 -10.48 -6.56 0.82
C MET A 195 -11.89 -6.36 1.29
N TRP A 196 -12.41 -5.14 1.13
CA TRP A 196 -13.84 -4.87 1.21
C TRP A 196 -14.26 -3.92 0.10
N VAL A 197 -15.53 -4.01 -0.27
CA VAL A 197 -16.16 -3.18 -1.31
C VAL A 197 -17.50 -2.70 -0.79
N ILE A 198 -17.81 -1.44 -1.02
CA ILE A 198 -19.10 -0.82 -0.70
C ILE A 198 -19.77 -0.38 -2.00
N ASP A 199 -21.02 -0.75 -2.17
CA ASP A 199 -21.89 -0.24 -3.22
C ASP A 199 -22.46 1.11 -2.81
N VAL A 200 -22.09 2.17 -3.53
CA VAL A 200 -22.53 3.54 -3.21
C VAL A 200 -24.03 3.72 -3.38
N GLU A 201 -24.66 2.93 -4.27
CA GLU A 201 -26.12 3.00 -4.54
C GLU A 201 -26.97 2.57 -3.35
N GLN A 202 -26.37 1.91 -2.35
CA GLN A 202 -27.06 1.61 -1.08
C GLN A 202 -27.17 2.83 -0.15
N PHE A 203 -26.47 3.91 -0.46
CA PHE A 203 -26.45 5.13 0.36
C PHE A 203 -27.00 6.34 -0.39
N MET A 204 -26.68 6.47 -1.67
CA MET A 204 -27.14 7.55 -2.53
C MET A 204 -26.97 7.17 -4.01
N ASN A 205 -27.64 7.90 -4.91
CA ASN A 205 -27.44 7.73 -6.34
C ASN A 205 -25.95 7.87 -6.72
N ARG A 206 -25.47 7.02 -7.61
CA ARG A 206 -24.07 6.98 -8.04
C ARG A 206 -23.62 8.31 -8.64
N GLU A 207 -24.40 8.92 -9.50
CA GLU A 207 -24.07 10.19 -10.16
C GLU A 207 -23.94 11.31 -9.13
N GLU A 208 -24.82 11.33 -8.12
CA GLU A 208 -24.73 12.27 -7.00
C GLU A 208 -23.44 12.05 -6.19
N PHE A 209 -23.11 10.79 -5.88
CA PHE A 209 -21.86 10.46 -5.17
C PHE A 209 -20.65 10.95 -5.94
N GLU A 210 -20.54 10.64 -7.22
CA GLU A 210 -19.41 11.03 -8.08
C GLU A 210 -19.30 12.56 -8.19
N ALA A 211 -20.42 13.29 -8.35
CA ALA A 211 -20.43 14.75 -8.36
C ALA A 211 -19.96 15.34 -7.01
N ARG A 212 -20.32 14.75 -5.88
CA ARG A 212 -19.87 15.17 -4.54
C ARG A 212 -18.38 14.89 -4.35
N MET A 213 -17.86 13.79 -4.88
CA MET A 213 -16.42 13.50 -4.86
C MET A 213 -15.64 14.55 -5.65
N ASP A 214 -16.14 14.97 -6.82
CA ASP A 214 -15.50 16.01 -7.65
C ASP A 214 -15.58 17.40 -6.99
N ALA A 215 -16.72 17.73 -6.38
CA ALA A 215 -16.85 18.97 -5.62
C ALA A 215 -15.86 19.02 -4.43
N ARG A 216 -15.71 17.89 -3.71
CA ARG A 216 -14.73 17.75 -2.63
C ARG A 216 -13.28 17.90 -3.15
N ALA A 217 -12.95 17.25 -4.26
CA ALA A 217 -11.64 17.35 -4.89
C ALA A 217 -11.33 18.79 -5.31
N THR A 218 -12.29 19.46 -5.95
CA THR A 218 -12.21 20.87 -6.35
C THR A 218 -11.99 21.80 -5.15
N GLY A 219 -12.74 21.58 -4.06
CA GLY A 219 -12.58 22.38 -2.83
C GLY A 219 -11.17 22.25 -2.23
N VAL A 220 -10.59 21.02 -2.23
CA VAL A 220 -9.21 20.81 -1.76
C VAL A 220 -8.20 21.50 -2.70
N LYS A 221 -8.36 21.35 -4.01
CA LYS A 221 -7.43 21.93 -5.01
C LYS A 221 -7.44 23.44 -5.00
N ASN A 222 -8.55 24.06 -4.65
CA ASN A 222 -8.72 25.52 -4.59
C ASN A 222 -8.31 26.12 -3.23
N SER A 223 -7.83 25.31 -2.27
CA SER A 223 -7.30 25.84 -1.01
C SER A 223 -6.00 26.62 -1.23
N ASP A 224 -5.65 27.49 -0.29
CA ASP A 224 -4.45 28.32 -0.37
C ASP A 224 -3.19 27.44 -0.46
N ARG A 225 -2.33 27.79 -1.40
CA ARG A 225 -1.08 27.06 -1.68
C ARG A 225 0.09 27.62 -0.89
N LYS A 226 0.98 26.77 -0.48
CA LYS A 226 2.29 27.19 0.06
C LYS A 226 3.11 27.89 -1.03
N PRO A 227 4.01 28.84 -0.67
CA PRO A 227 4.94 29.42 -1.62
C PRO A 227 5.73 28.36 -2.39
N GLY A 228 5.84 28.53 -3.72
CA GLY A 228 6.55 27.61 -4.60
C GLY A 228 5.77 26.34 -4.97
N VAL A 229 4.48 26.24 -4.64
CA VAL A 229 3.59 25.15 -5.05
C VAL A 229 2.69 25.60 -6.19
N ASP A 230 2.81 25.00 -7.36
CA ASP A 230 2.03 25.37 -8.56
C ASP A 230 0.61 24.80 -8.53
N GLU A 231 0.42 23.59 -8.01
CA GLU A 231 -0.91 22.98 -7.86
C GLU A 231 -0.98 22.05 -6.63
N ILE A 232 -2.18 21.87 -6.10
CA ILE A 232 -2.50 20.86 -5.09
C ILE A 232 -3.08 19.66 -5.83
N LEU A 233 -2.44 18.49 -5.66
CA LEU A 233 -2.90 17.24 -6.24
C LEU A 233 -3.77 16.45 -5.26
N ILE A 234 -4.78 15.80 -5.78
CA ILE A 234 -5.56 14.81 -5.03
C ILE A 234 -4.78 13.48 -5.01
N PRO A 235 -4.87 12.69 -3.93
CA PRO A 235 -4.28 11.36 -3.88
C PRO A 235 -4.62 10.53 -5.12
N GLY A 236 -3.59 9.93 -5.74
CA GLY A 236 -3.69 9.16 -6.98
C GLY A 236 -3.54 9.94 -8.28
N GLU A 237 -3.84 11.24 -8.30
CA GLU A 237 -3.86 12.07 -9.51
C GLU A 237 -2.52 12.05 -10.26
N ARG A 238 -1.40 12.20 -9.54
CA ARG A 238 -0.06 12.12 -10.13
C ARG A 238 0.20 10.79 -10.82
N GLY A 239 -0.17 9.68 -10.18
CA GLY A 239 0.04 8.33 -10.72
C GLY A 239 -0.79 8.08 -11.95
N ILE A 240 -2.04 8.53 -11.95
CA ILE A 240 -2.96 8.41 -13.09
C ILE A 240 -2.49 9.27 -14.28
N ARG A 241 -2.03 10.50 -14.03
CA ARG A 241 -1.44 11.35 -15.09
C ARG A 241 -0.24 10.67 -15.75
N LEU A 242 0.70 10.15 -14.93
CA LEU A 242 1.88 9.42 -15.43
C LEU A 242 1.50 8.15 -16.21
N LYS A 243 0.50 7.39 -15.74
CA LYS A 243 -0.04 6.23 -16.46
C LYS A 243 -0.55 6.64 -17.84
N ASN A 244 -1.37 7.68 -17.93
CA ASN A 244 -1.95 8.15 -19.18
C ASN A 244 -0.87 8.64 -20.15
N GLU A 245 0.13 9.39 -19.65
CA GLU A 245 1.28 9.81 -20.46
C GLU A 245 2.09 8.61 -20.97
N SER A 246 2.32 7.60 -20.13
CA SER A 246 3.06 6.40 -20.53
C SER A 246 2.32 5.61 -21.61
N ILE A 247 1.00 5.47 -21.48
CA ILE A 247 0.15 4.83 -22.50
C ILE A 247 0.23 5.62 -23.83
N ALA A 248 0.09 6.95 -23.76
CA ALA A 248 0.14 7.81 -24.96
C ALA A 248 1.49 7.74 -25.69
N ARG A 249 2.59 7.52 -24.96
CA ARG A 249 3.95 7.37 -25.52
C ARG A 249 4.29 5.95 -25.93
N GLY A 250 3.43 4.95 -25.62
CA GLY A 250 3.73 3.54 -25.82
C GLY A 250 4.89 3.02 -24.97
N THR A 251 5.16 3.65 -23.81
CA THR A 251 6.27 3.28 -22.91
C THR A 251 5.72 2.88 -21.56
N VAL A 252 6.39 1.89 -20.92
CA VAL A 252 6.21 1.57 -19.50
C VAL A 252 7.40 2.18 -18.75
N ARG A 253 7.14 2.95 -17.71
CA ARG A 253 8.17 3.48 -16.81
C ARG A 253 8.21 2.68 -15.52
#